data_f70e13e0cf4708decc24dff0c60762b6
#
_entry.id   f70e13e0cf4708decc24dff0c60762b6
#
_cell.length_a   1.000
_cell.length_b   1.000
_cell.length_c   1.000
_cell.angle_alpha   90.00
_cell.angle_beta   90.00
_cell.angle_gamma   90.00
#
_symmetry.space_group_name_H-M   'P 1'
#
loop_
_entity.id
_entity.type
_entity.pdbx_description
1 polymer ?
#
loop_
_entity_poly.entity_id
_entity_poly.type
_entity_poly.pdbx_seq_one_letter_code
_entity_poly.pdbx_strand_id
1 'polypeptide(L)'
;MTWSAAQYLKFENERTRPVRDLVARIPLAHVETAADIGCGPGNSTEVLRQRYPEAHIIGLDSSPDMIQAARKRLPDIGFEVADIGQWRPKAPLDVILANAVLQWIPGHETLLPALIAKLKPGGALAAQMPDNLDEPSHRLMAEVASDGPWAAKLKDAAAARTERHLADWYFRLARPHAPHVDIWRTTYLHPLAGARAIVEWLKGTGLRPFLDPLEESERQAFLA
;
A
#
# COMPACT_ATOMS: atom_id res chain seq x y z
N MET A 1 10.13 -3.39 -10.59
CA MET A 1 9.11 -2.32 -10.83
C MET A 1 9.66 -0.99 -10.32
N THR A 2 9.66 0.05 -11.14
CA THR A 2 10.10 1.40 -10.72
C THR A 2 8.86 2.24 -10.44
N TRP A 3 8.61 2.61 -9.19
CA TRP A 3 7.46 3.43 -8.79
C TRP A 3 7.71 4.90 -9.12
N SER A 4 6.70 5.59 -9.67
CA SER A 4 6.74 7.03 -9.98
C SER A 4 5.88 7.80 -8.99
N ALA A 5 6.53 8.63 -8.17
CA ALA A 5 5.84 9.51 -7.23
C ALA A 5 4.90 10.51 -7.96
N ALA A 6 5.34 11.07 -9.09
CA ALA A 6 4.55 12.03 -9.86
C ALA A 6 3.23 11.42 -10.38
N GLN A 7 3.25 10.17 -10.88
CA GLN A 7 2.03 9.48 -11.32
C GLN A 7 1.13 9.12 -10.14
N TYR A 8 1.71 8.72 -8.99
CA TYR A 8 0.96 8.38 -7.79
C TYR A 8 0.20 9.59 -7.23
N LEU A 9 0.81 10.76 -7.20
CA LEU A 9 0.25 11.99 -6.63
C LEU A 9 -0.91 12.62 -7.45
N LYS A 10 -1.15 12.21 -8.69
CA LYS A 10 -2.28 12.72 -9.50
C LYS A 10 -3.65 12.53 -8.82
N PHE A 11 -3.80 11.52 -7.97
CA PHE A 11 -5.04 11.20 -7.24
C PHE A 11 -4.78 11.11 -5.73
N GLU A 12 -3.98 12.03 -5.23
CA GLU A 12 -3.53 12.00 -3.84
C GLU A 12 -4.69 12.08 -2.84
N ASN A 13 -5.65 12.97 -3.07
CA ASN A 13 -6.77 13.14 -2.14
C ASN A 13 -7.59 11.86 -1.98
N GLU A 14 -7.91 11.20 -3.09
CA GLU A 14 -8.67 9.96 -3.10
C GLU A 14 -7.88 8.81 -2.47
N ARG A 15 -6.58 8.71 -2.78
CA ARG A 15 -5.67 7.69 -2.23
C ARG A 15 -5.40 7.87 -0.75
N THR A 16 -5.51 9.11 -0.24
CA THR A 16 -5.28 9.42 1.17
C THR A 16 -6.55 9.18 2.05
N ARG A 17 -7.75 9.07 1.45
CA ARG A 17 -8.99 8.79 2.22
C ARG A 17 -8.87 7.54 3.09
N PRO A 18 -8.48 6.36 2.56
CA PRO A 18 -8.39 5.14 3.37
C PRO A 18 -7.42 5.24 4.54
N VAL A 19 -6.28 5.91 4.36
CA VAL A 19 -5.30 6.05 5.46
C VAL A 19 -5.78 7.02 6.53
N ARG A 20 -6.54 8.07 6.18
CA ARG A 20 -7.16 8.94 7.18
C ARG A 20 -8.13 8.17 8.07
N ASP A 21 -8.99 7.34 7.47
CA ASP A 21 -9.94 6.50 8.20
C ASP A 21 -9.23 5.46 9.08
N LEU A 22 -8.16 4.85 8.55
CA LEU A 22 -7.34 3.89 9.27
C LEU A 22 -6.65 4.52 10.48
N VAL A 23 -5.95 5.64 10.29
CA VAL A 23 -5.20 6.33 11.34
C VAL A 23 -6.14 6.88 12.42
N ALA A 24 -7.33 7.36 12.05
CA ALA A 24 -8.34 7.83 13.00
C ALA A 24 -8.82 6.73 13.97
N ARG A 25 -8.73 5.45 13.57
CA ARG A 25 -9.15 4.30 14.39
C ARG A 25 -8.03 3.67 15.21
N ILE A 26 -6.79 4.15 15.13
CA ILE A 26 -5.72 3.66 16.00
C ILE A 26 -6.11 3.97 17.47
N PRO A 27 -6.22 2.94 18.34
CA PRO A 27 -6.81 3.11 19.68
C PRO A 27 -5.80 3.63 20.72
N LEU A 28 -4.79 4.40 20.27
CA LEU A 28 -3.75 4.96 21.12
C LEU A 28 -3.90 6.48 21.19
N ALA A 29 -4.00 7.01 22.41
CA ALA A 29 -4.03 8.45 22.63
C ALA A 29 -2.64 9.09 22.51
N HIS A 30 -1.61 8.38 22.95
CA HIS A 30 -0.22 8.82 22.91
C HIS A 30 0.65 7.79 22.18
N VAL A 31 1.53 8.28 21.32
CA VAL A 31 2.49 7.48 20.54
C VAL A 31 3.83 8.21 20.60
N GLU A 32 4.86 7.52 21.05
CA GLU A 32 6.23 8.05 21.10
C GLU A 32 7.01 7.64 19.84
N THR A 33 6.78 6.41 19.35
CA THR A 33 7.53 5.84 18.23
C THR A 33 6.61 5.16 17.24
N ALA A 34 6.77 5.48 15.96
CA ALA A 34 5.97 4.86 14.89
C ALA A 34 6.79 4.61 13.64
N ALA A 35 6.37 3.61 12.86
CA ALA A 35 6.88 3.36 11.53
C ALA A 35 5.74 3.33 10.50
N ASP A 36 5.94 3.98 9.37
CA ASP A 36 5.09 3.89 8.19
C ASP A 36 5.80 3.03 7.14
N ILE A 37 5.40 1.76 7.04
CA ILE A 37 6.04 0.78 6.16
C ILE A 37 5.34 0.78 4.79
N GLY A 38 6.11 1.01 3.72
CA GLY A 38 5.58 1.29 2.38
C GLY A 38 5.02 2.72 2.30
N CYS A 39 5.76 3.68 2.85
CA CYS A 39 5.31 5.07 3.01
C CYS A 39 5.06 5.81 1.68
N GLY A 40 5.55 5.25 0.56
CA GLY A 40 5.46 5.92 -0.74
C GLY A 40 6.05 7.34 -0.71
N PRO A 41 5.39 8.33 -1.32
CA PRO A 41 5.88 9.71 -1.34
C PRO A 41 5.57 10.49 -0.04
N GLY A 42 5.22 9.79 1.05
CA GLY A 42 5.06 10.37 2.39
C GLY A 42 3.65 10.85 2.74
N ASN A 43 2.63 10.63 1.91
CA ASN A 43 1.26 11.06 2.20
C ASN A 43 0.63 10.32 3.40
N SER A 44 0.88 9.03 3.58
CA SER A 44 0.45 8.26 4.76
C SER A 44 1.22 8.69 6.01
N THR A 45 2.52 8.93 5.88
CA THR A 45 3.36 9.45 6.96
C THR A 45 2.88 10.82 7.45
N GLU A 46 2.45 11.70 6.53
CA GLU A 46 1.89 13.00 6.89
C GLU A 46 0.61 12.88 7.72
N VAL A 47 -0.30 11.97 7.34
CA VAL A 47 -1.53 11.69 8.11
C VAL A 47 -1.17 11.15 9.50
N LEU A 48 -0.21 10.25 9.60
CA LEU A 48 0.26 9.72 10.88
C LEU A 48 0.87 10.82 11.76
N ARG A 49 1.71 11.71 11.17
CA ARG A 49 2.30 12.87 11.85
C ARG A 49 1.23 13.85 12.34
N GLN A 50 0.20 14.11 11.55
CA GLN A 50 -0.90 14.98 11.96
C GLN A 50 -1.66 14.44 13.19
N ARG A 51 -1.80 13.11 13.26
CA ARG A 51 -2.46 12.45 14.41
C ARG A 51 -1.58 12.41 15.65
N TYR A 52 -0.26 12.27 15.47
CA TYR A 52 0.73 12.11 16.55
C TYR A 52 1.91 13.06 16.32
N PRO A 53 1.72 14.38 16.55
CA PRO A 53 2.73 15.39 16.21
C PRO A 53 4.04 15.26 16.99
N GLU A 54 3.99 14.68 18.19
CA GLU A 54 5.15 14.50 19.07
C GLU A 54 5.86 13.14 18.85
N ALA A 55 5.31 12.27 18.02
CA ALA A 55 5.88 10.96 17.80
C ALA A 55 7.16 11.03 16.95
N HIS A 56 8.14 10.23 17.30
CA HIS A 56 9.27 9.93 16.43
C HIS A 56 8.82 8.94 15.35
N ILE A 57 8.64 9.42 14.13
CA ILE A 57 8.15 8.64 13.01
C ILE A 57 9.30 8.36 12.04
N ILE A 58 9.38 7.11 11.56
CA ILE A 58 10.24 6.72 10.44
C ILE A 58 9.37 6.20 9.29
N GLY A 59 9.65 6.64 8.05
CA GLY A 59 9.03 6.11 6.84
C GLY A 59 9.97 5.17 6.10
N LEU A 60 9.43 4.05 5.60
CA LEU A 60 10.18 3.03 4.87
C LEU A 60 9.50 2.73 3.53
N ASP A 61 10.28 2.68 2.46
CA ASP A 61 9.81 2.21 1.15
C ASP A 61 10.96 1.53 0.40
N SER A 62 10.67 0.57 -0.45
CA SER A 62 11.68 -0.08 -1.27
C SER A 62 12.13 0.75 -2.49
N SER A 63 11.37 1.80 -2.84
CA SER A 63 11.62 2.66 -4.00
C SER A 63 12.42 3.92 -3.61
N PRO A 64 13.64 4.11 -4.16
CA PRO A 64 14.41 5.34 -3.92
C PRO A 64 13.69 6.60 -4.40
N ASP A 65 12.91 6.55 -5.49
CA ASP A 65 12.12 7.67 -6.01
C ASP A 65 11.03 8.09 -5.02
N MET A 66 10.33 7.13 -4.41
CA MET A 66 9.34 7.39 -3.38
C MET A 66 9.98 8.02 -2.14
N ILE A 67 11.08 7.49 -1.67
CA ILE A 67 11.81 8.03 -0.51
C ILE A 67 12.33 9.45 -0.78
N GLN A 68 12.82 9.72 -2.00
CA GLN A 68 13.24 11.07 -2.36
C GLN A 68 12.06 12.06 -2.32
N ALA A 69 10.89 11.67 -2.81
CA ALA A 69 9.69 12.49 -2.74
C ALA A 69 9.21 12.71 -1.30
N ALA A 70 9.23 11.66 -0.48
CA ALA A 70 8.85 11.71 0.94
C ALA A 70 9.76 12.68 1.73
N ARG A 71 11.07 12.63 1.52
CA ARG A 71 12.05 13.56 2.15
C ARG A 71 11.80 15.03 1.77
N LYS A 72 11.38 15.28 0.50
CA LYS A 72 11.02 16.64 0.06
C LYS A 72 9.72 17.11 0.71
N ARG A 73 8.76 16.20 0.91
CA ARG A 73 7.46 16.50 1.51
C ARG A 73 7.56 16.76 3.02
N LEU A 74 8.33 15.96 3.73
CA LEU A 74 8.45 15.96 5.19
C LEU A 74 9.93 15.94 5.60
N PRO A 75 10.64 17.08 5.47
CA PRO A 75 12.09 17.13 5.68
C PRO A 75 12.53 16.81 7.10
N ASP A 76 11.63 16.95 8.07
CA ASP A 76 11.89 16.70 9.50
C ASP A 76 11.69 15.25 9.91
N ILE A 77 11.21 14.37 8.99
CA ILE A 77 10.98 12.95 9.26
C ILE A 77 12.08 12.10 8.64
N GLY A 78 12.53 11.08 9.37
CA GLY A 78 13.48 10.09 8.86
C GLY A 78 12.83 9.17 7.82
N PHE A 79 13.47 9.01 6.65
CA PHE A 79 13.03 8.10 5.60
C PHE A 79 14.18 7.21 5.15
N GLU A 80 13.91 5.90 5.01
CA GLU A 80 14.90 4.89 4.62
C GLU A 80 14.41 4.06 3.44
N VAL A 81 15.33 3.74 2.51
CA VAL A 81 15.07 2.73 1.48
C VAL A 81 15.27 1.37 2.13
N ALA A 82 14.19 0.60 2.27
CA ALA A 82 14.24 -0.69 2.97
C ALA A 82 13.21 -1.69 2.42
N ASP A 83 13.58 -2.97 2.49
CA ASP A 83 12.65 -4.08 2.30
C ASP A 83 11.91 -4.38 3.62
N ILE A 84 10.60 -4.30 3.61
CA ILE A 84 9.74 -4.54 4.77
C ILE A 84 9.92 -5.94 5.35
N GLY A 85 10.11 -6.95 4.50
CA GLY A 85 10.33 -8.34 4.93
C GLY A 85 11.63 -8.53 5.72
N GLN A 86 12.63 -7.72 5.42
CA GLN A 86 13.95 -7.79 6.09
C GLN A 86 14.12 -6.72 7.17
N TRP A 87 13.27 -5.70 7.20
CA TRP A 87 13.39 -4.59 8.12
C TRP A 87 13.29 -5.02 9.59
N ARG A 88 14.19 -4.47 10.41
CA ARG A 88 14.23 -4.70 11.86
C ARG A 88 14.38 -3.34 12.55
N PRO A 89 13.38 -2.87 13.32
CA PRO A 89 13.50 -1.65 14.11
C PRO A 89 14.53 -1.83 15.21
N LYS A 90 15.17 -0.74 15.61
CA LYS A 90 16.17 -0.74 16.71
C LYS A 90 15.54 -1.04 18.07
N ALA A 91 14.27 -0.73 18.24
CA ALA A 91 13.48 -0.98 19.44
C ALA A 91 12.00 -1.22 19.07
N PRO A 92 11.20 -1.86 19.94
CA PRO A 92 9.77 -2.02 19.72
C PRO A 92 9.06 -0.67 19.57
N LEU A 93 7.97 -0.64 18.77
CA LEU A 93 7.23 0.54 18.37
C LEU A 93 5.84 0.58 18.99
N ASP A 94 5.29 1.79 19.16
CA ASP A 94 3.90 1.97 19.57
C ASP A 94 2.95 1.74 18.39
N VAL A 95 3.34 2.16 17.18
CA VAL A 95 2.52 2.02 15.98
C VAL A 95 3.36 1.54 14.79
N ILE A 96 2.81 0.58 14.04
CA ILE A 96 3.24 0.27 12.68
C ILE A 96 2.05 0.55 11.76
N LEU A 97 2.21 1.48 10.82
CA LEU A 97 1.26 1.78 9.76
C LEU A 97 1.69 1.08 8.48
N ALA A 98 0.77 0.39 7.82
CA ALA A 98 0.97 -0.28 6.52
C ALA A 98 -0.20 0.07 5.59
N ASN A 99 -0.09 1.16 4.84
CA ASN A 99 -1.15 1.62 3.97
C ASN A 99 -0.89 1.25 2.51
N ALA A 100 -1.74 0.43 1.91
CA ALA A 100 -1.71 0.02 0.51
C ALA A 100 -0.35 -0.56 0.05
N VAL A 101 0.32 -1.31 0.91
CA VAL A 101 1.62 -1.92 0.64
C VAL A 101 1.59 -3.44 0.74
N LEU A 102 0.87 -4.02 1.69
CA LEU A 102 0.93 -5.46 1.96
C LEU A 102 0.46 -6.31 0.78
N GLN A 103 -0.43 -5.81 -0.08
CA GLN A 103 -0.84 -6.50 -1.31
C GLN A 103 0.29 -6.77 -2.31
N TRP A 104 1.47 -6.21 -2.09
CA TRP A 104 2.66 -6.40 -2.92
C TRP A 104 3.69 -7.35 -2.30
N ILE A 105 3.43 -7.83 -1.08
CA ILE A 105 4.36 -8.64 -0.30
C ILE A 105 3.72 -10.01 -0.08
N PRO A 106 4.34 -11.11 -0.52
CA PRO A 106 3.83 -12.46 -0.29
C PRO A 106 4.05 -12.92 1.16
N GLY A 107 3.41 -14.04 1.55
CA GLY A 107 3.67 -14.72 2.81
C GLY A 107 3.11 -13.98 4.03
N HIS A 108 1.87 -13.48 3.95
CA HIS A 108 1.21 -12.78 5.05
C HIS A 108 1.10 -13.62 6.32
N GLU A 109 1.05 -14.95 6.22
CA GLU A 109 1.03 -15.90 7.34
C GLU A 109 2.25 -15.80 8.25
N THR A 110 3.40 -15.38 7.70
CA THR A 110 4.63 -15.15 8.46
C THR A 110 4.89 -13.66 8.70
N LEU A 111 4.55 -12.82 7.72
CA LEU A 111 4.81 -11.38 7.77
C LEU A 111 4.01 -10.67 8.86
N LEU A 112 2.70 -10.91 8.95
CA LEU A 112 1.84 -10.23 9.93
C LEU A 112 2.23 -10.55 11.38
N PRO A 113 2.43 -11.81 11.80
CA PRO A 113 2.98 -12.11 13.11
C PRO A 113 4.33 -11.45 13.37
N ALA A 114 5.21 -11.44 12.37
CA ALA A 114 6.52 -10.79 12.49
C ALA A 114 6.44 -9.26 12.65
N LEU A 115 5.45 -8.60 12.03
CA LEU A 115 5.20 -7.17 12.23
C LEU A 115 4.62 -6.90 13.63
N ILE A 116 3.65 -7.71 14.07
CA ILE A 116 3.05 -7.58 15.40
C ILE A 116 4.13 -7.76 16.50
N ALA A 117 5.05 -8.70 16.32
CA ALA A 117 6.16 -8.94 17.28
C ALA A 117 7.14 -7.74 17.39
N LYS A 118 7.09 -6.75 16.50
CA LYS A 118 7.90 -5.52 16.60
C LYS A 118 7.21 -4.41 17.39
N LEU A 119 6.01 -4.64 17.89
CA LEU A 119 5.26 -3.67 18.68
C LEU A 119 5.63 -3.78 20.16
N LYS A 120 5.56 -2.66 20.87
CA LYS A 120 5.53 -2.64 22.34
C LYS A 120 4.27 -3.37 22.84
N PRO A 121 4.24 -3.87 24.08
CA PRO A 121 3.00 -4.27 24.72
C PRO A 121 1.97 -3.14 24.65
N GLY A 122 0.77 -3.40 24.13
CA GLY A 122 -0.26 -2.40 23.90
C GLY A 122 -0.12 -1.59 22.62
N GLY A 123 0.94 -1.81 21.82
CA GLY A 123 1.11 -1.16 20.51
C GLY A 123 0.11 -1.65 19.45
N ALA A 124 0.00 -0.93 18.34
CA ALA A 124 -0.97 -1.19 17.29
C ALA A 124 -0.32 -1.38 15.91
N LEU A 125 -0.69 -2.46 15.22
CA LEU A 125 -0.51 -2.61 13.77
C LEU A 125 -1.77 -2.10 13.07
N ALA A 126 -1.65 -1.03 12.30
CA ALA A 126 -2.73 -0.48 11.47
C ALA A 126 -2.43 -0.78 10.00
N ALA A 127 -3.19 -1.69 9.39
CA ALA A 127 -2.96 -2.12 8.01
C ALA A 127 -4.20 -1.92 7.14
N GLN A 128 -4.02 -1.43 5.92
CA GLN A 128 -5.05 -1.30 4.90
C GLN A 128 -4.55 -1.85 3.57
N MET A 129 -5.41 -2.58 2.88
CA MET A 129 -5.16 -3.10 1.53
C MET A 129 -6.37 -2.86 0.64
N PRO A 130 -6.18 -2.58 -0.67
CA PRO A 130 -7.27 -2.58 -1.63
C PRO A 130 -7.90 -3.97 -1.76
N ASP A 131 -9.23 -4.01 -1.76
CA ASP A 131 -10.01 -5.22 -1.94
C ASP A 131 -10.87 -5.08 -3.21
N ASN A 132 -10.22 -5.06 -4.38
CA ASN A 132 -10.80 -4.65 -5.66
C ASN A 132 -10.40 -5.51 -6.86
N LEU A 133 -9.85 -6.71 -6.64
CA LEU A 133 -9.43 -7.60 -7.74
C LEU A 133 -10.62 -8.12 -8.56
N ASP A 134 -11.79 -8.26 -7.94
CA ASP A 134 -13.01 -8.71 -8.58
C ASP A 134 -13.84 -7.57 -9.21
N GLU A 135 -13.38 -6.32 -9.04
CA GLU A 135 -14.04 -5.16 -9.63
C GLU A 135 -13.85 -5.11 -11.16
N PRO A 136 -14.82 -4.56 -11.92
CA PRO A 136 -14.79 -4.57 -13.39
C PRO A 136 -13.47 -4.05 -13.97
N SER A 137 -12.89 -3.00 -13.39
CA SER A 137 -11.64 -2.43 -13.86
C SER A 137 -10.45 -3.40 -13.77
N HIS A 138 -10.41 -4.25 -12.74
CA HIS A 138 -9.32 -5.23 -12.57
C HIS A 138 -9.56 -6.47 -13.43
N ARG A 139 -10.81 -6.92 -13.58
CA ARG A 139 -11.15 -8.02 -14.48
C ARG A 139 -10.84 -7.67 -15.93
N LEU A 140 -11.22 -6.46 -16.39
CA LEU A 140 -10.93 -6.00 -17.74
C LEU A 140 -9.42 -5.95 -18.03
N MET A 141 -8.60 -5.53 -17.07
CA MET A 141 -7.14 -5.58 -17.25
C MET A 141 -6.64 -7.00 -17.53
N ALA A 142 -7.15 -8.01 -16.82
CA ALA A 142 -6.78 -9.40 -17.03
C ALA A 142 -7.33 -9.96 -18.35
N GLU A 143 -8.56 -9.62 -18.72
CA GLU A 143 -9.18 -10.00 -19.99
C GLU A 143 -8.37 -9.46 -21.17
N VAL A 144 -8.08 -8.16 -21.21
CA VAL A 144 -7.28 -7.53 -22.27
C VAL A 144 -5.85 -8.09 -22.29
N ALA A 145 -5.27 -8.41 -21.14
CA ALA A 145 -3.94 -9.00 -21.08
C ALA A 145 -3.89 -10.41 -21.68
N SER A 146 -4.98 -11.17 -21.62
CA SER A 146 -5.08 -12.53 -22.16
C SER A 146 -5.46 -12.59 -23.63
N ASP A 147 -6.03 -11.53 -24.20
CA ASP A 147 -6.60 -11.47 -25.55
C ASP A 147 -5.91 -10.43 -26.44
N GLY A 148 -4.62 -10.60 -26.68
CA GLY A 148 -3.91 -9.66 -27.54
C GLY A 148 -2.52 -10.16 -27.93
N PRO A 149 -1.79 -9.45 -28.79
CA PRO A 149 -0.45 -9.82 -29.22
C PRO A 149 0.57 -9.87 -28.05
N TRP A 150 0.24 -9.28 -26.94
CA TRP A 150 1.00 -9.24 -25.69
C TRP A 150 0.72 -10.40 -24.74
N ALA A 151 -0.26 -11.28 -25.02
CA ALA A 151 -0.72 -12.30 -24.09
C ALA A 151 0.41 -13.20 -23.53
N ALA A 152 1.35 -13.59 -24.38
CA ALA A 152 2.51 -14.40 -23.96
C ALA A 152 3.43 -13.65 -22.99
N LYS A 153 3.59 -12.32 -23.13
CA LYS A 153 4.38 -11.47 -22.24
C LYS A 153 3.71 -11.21 -20.91
N LEU A 154 2.35 -11.20 -20.90
CA LEU A 154 1.55 -10.77 -19.75
C LEU A 154 0.92 -11.90 -18.94
N LYS A 155 1.19 -13.18 -19.29
CA LYS A 155 0.57 -14.34 -18.64
C LYS A 155 0.71 -14.35 -17.12
N ASP A 156 1.79 -13.79 -16.58
CA ASP A 156 2.09 -13.75 -15.14
C ASP A 156 1.77 -12.39 -14.51
N ALA A 157 1.31 -11.41 -15.30
CA ALA A 157 1.06 -10.05 -14.83
C ALA A 157 -0.06 -9.97 -13.77
N ALA A 158 -1.11 -10.78 -13.91
CA ALA A 158 -2.19 -10.87 -12.94
C ALA A 158 -1.74 -11.43 -11.59
N ALA A 159 -0.74 -12.34 -11.60
CA ALA A 159 -0.16 -12.93 -10.40
C ALA A 159 0.85 -12.02 -9.68
N ALA A 160 1.18 -10.86 -10.25
CA ALA A 160 2.14 -9.92 -9.64
C ALA A 160 1.64 -9.28 -8.32
N ARG A 161 0.33 -9.37 -8.04
CA ARG A 161 -0.25 -9.00 -6.74
C ARG A 161 -0.38 -10.24 -5.87
N THR A 162 -0.04 -10.09 -4.59
CA THR A 162 -0.21 -11.15 -3.60
C THR A 162 -1.69 -11.56 -3.53
N GLU A 163 -1.91 -12.85 -3.35
CA GLU A 163 -3.24 -13.40 -3.13
C GLU A 163 -3.96 -12.67 -2.00
N ARG A 164 -5.20 -12.28 -2.28
CA ARG A 164 -6.05 -11.63 -1.31
C ARG A 164 -6.81 -12.68 -0.51
N HIS A 165 -6.53 -12.72 0.77
CA HIS A 165 -7.32 -13.50 1.71
C HIS A 165 -8.56 -12.73 2.17
N LEU A 166 -9.58 -13.45 2.65
CA LEU A 166 -10.78 -12.85 3.22
C LEU A 166 -10.51 -12.27 4.62
N ALA A 167 -11.38 -11.37 5.07
CA ALA A 167 -11.24 -10.71 6.38
C ALA A 167 -11.16 -11.70 7.56
N ASP A 168 -11.92 -12.78 7.51
CA ASP A 168 -11.91 -13.83 8.54
C ASP A 168 -10.58 -14.61 8.61
N TRP A 169 -9.88 -14.77 7.48
CA TRP A 169 -8.54 -15.35 7.46
C TRP A 169 -7.55 -14.46 8.20
N TYR A 170 -7.55 -13.13 7.92
CA TYR A 170 -6.70 -12.16 8.63
C TYR A 170 -7.04 -12.09 10.12
N PHE A 171 -8.32 -12.18 10.47
CA PHE A 171 -8.74 -12.22 11.86
C PHE A 171 -8.16 -13.44 12.58
N ARG A 172 -8.31 -14.63 12.00
CA ARG A 172 -7.75 -15.87 12.58
C ARG A 172 -6.22 -15.84 12.68
N LEU A 173 -5.54 -15.24 11.70
CA LEU A 173 -4.09 -15.09 11.71
C LEU A 173 -3.62 -14.14 12.82
N ALA A 174 -4.27 -12.99 12.99
CA ALA A 174 -3.84 -11.97 13.94
C ALA A 174 -4.22 -12.30 15.39
N ARG A 175 -5.36 -12.97 15.60
CA ARG A 175 -5.95 -13.22 16.93
C ARG A 175 -5.03 -13.91 17.95
N PRO A 176 -4.18 -14.88 17.58
CA PRO A 176 -3.22 -15.49 18.53
C PRO A 176 -2.10 -14.53 18.98
N HIS A 177 -1.86 -13.45 18.23
CA HIS A 177 -0.75 -12.52 18.46
C HIS A 177 -1.21 -11.16 19.02
N ALA A 178 -2.52 -10.90 19.02
CA ALA A 178 -3.10 -9.63 19.48
C ALA A 178 -4.37 -9.87 20.30
N PRO A 179 -4.49 -9.27 21.50
CA PRO A 179 -5.69 -9.40 22.34
C PRO A 179 -6.92 -8.76 21.72
N HIS A 180 -6.72 -7.72 20.89
CA HIS A 180 -7.78 -7.03 20.18
C HIS A 180 -7.48 -6.99 18.68
N VAL A 181 -8.46 -7.37 17.85
CA VAL A 181 -8.39 -7.34 16.38
C VAL A 181 -9.68 -6.74 15.88
N ASP A 182 -9.57 -5.60 15.18
CA ASP A 182 -10.69 -4.93 14.51
C ASP A 182 -10.44 -4.95 13.00
N ILE A 183 -11.38 -5.53 12.23
CA ILE A 183 -11.30 -5.60 10.76
C ILE A 183 -12.62 -5.11 10.18
N TRP A 184 -12.51 -4.19 9.25
CA TRP A 184 -13.68 -3.69 8.51
C TRP A 184 -13.38 -3.51 7.03
N ARG A 185 -14.43 -3.39 6.23
CA ARG A 185 -14.37 -3.06 4.81
C ARG A 185 -15.05 -1.71 4.58
N THR A 186 -14.44 -0.85 3.76
CA THR A 186 -15.02 0.43 3.35
C THR A 186 -15.03 0.53 1.84
N THR A 187 -16.19 0.91 1.27
CA THR A 187 -16.30 1.22 -0.15
C THR A 187 -16.20 2.74 -0.34
N TYR A 188 -15.22 3.17 -1.12
CA TYR A 188 -15.04 4.57 -1.50
C TYR A 188 -15.55 4.79 -2.93
N LEU A 189 -16.54 5.64 -3.11
CA LEU A 189 -16.99 6.07 -4.41
C LEU A 189 -16.15 7.29 -4.84
N HIS A 190 -15.46 7.17 -5.96
CA HIS A 190 -14.63 8.23 -6.53
C HIS A 190 -15.25 8.73 -7.83
N PRO A 191 -15.73 10.00 -7.89
CA PRO A 191 -16.17 10.59 -9.15
C PRO A 191 -14.97 10.87 -10.04
N LEU A 192 -14.85 10.17 -11.15
CA LEU A 192 -13.80 10.34 -12.14
C LEU A 192 -14.36 10.86 -13.45
N ALA A 193 -13.57 11.65 -14.19
CA ALA A 193 -13.98 12.25 -15.46
C ALA A 193 -13.88 11.25 -16.63
N GLY A 194 -14.70 10.18 -16.58
CA GLY A 194 -14.81 9.17 -17.62
C GLY A 194 -13.73 8.09 -17.61
N ALA A 195 -13.76 7.20 -18.61
CA ALA A 195 -12.93 5.99 -18.69
C ALA A 195 -11.42 6.29 -18.68
N ARG A 196 -10.99 7.34 -19.37
CA ARG A 196 -9.57 7.74 -19.41
C ARG A 196 -9.02 8.08 -18.03
N ALA A 197 -9.81 8.70 -17.16
CA ALA A 197 -9.38 9.00 -15.79
C ALA A 197 -9.23 7.72 -14.95
N ILE A 198 -10.03 6.68 -15.19
CA ILE A 198 -9.86 5.36 -14.57
C ILE A 198 -8.54 4.73 -15.00
N VAL A 199 -8.21 4.76 -16.29
CA VAL A 199 -6.93 4.27 -16.83
C VAL A 199 -5.77 5.04 -16.17
N GLU A 200 -5.83 6.38 -16.11
CA GLU A 200 -4.80 7.20 -15.46
C GLU A 200 -4.63 6.87 -13.97
N TRP A 201 -5.74 6.62 -13.26
CA TRP A 201 -5.68 6.13 -11.87
C TRP A 201 -4.89 4.83 -11.75
N LEU A 202 -5.22 3.86 -12.61
CA LEU A 202 -4.65 2.51 -12.55
C LEU A 202 -3.20 2.44 -13.04
N LYS A 203 -2.75 3.37 -13.90
CA LYS A 203 -1.33 3.49 -14.31
C LYS A 203 -0.36 3.64 -13.13
N GLY A 204 -0.80 4.29 -12.07
CA GLY A 204 0.00 4.42 -10.84
C GLY A 204 -0.01 3.19 -9.93
N THR A 205 -0.80 2.17 -10.23
CA THR A 205 -1.00 0.99 -9.35
C THR A 205 -1.25 -0.29 -10.14
N GLY A 206 -2.51 -0.66 -10.34
CA GLY A 206 -2.95 -1.97 -10.88
C GLY A 206 -2.47 -2.28 -12.29
N LEU A 207 -2.29 -1.28 -13.15
CA LEU A 207 -1.78 -1.47 -14.52
C LEU A 207 -0.28 -1.71 -14.61
N ARG A 208 0.50 -1.41 -13.58
CA ARG A 208 1.96 -1.52 -13.66
C ARG A 208 2.47 -2.92 -14.03
N PRO A 209 2.00 -4.02 -13.40
CA PRO A 209 2.43 -5.35 -13.79
C PRO A 209 2.20 -5.67 -15.27
N PHE A 210 1.17 -5.06 -15.86
CA PHE A 210 0.82 -5.24 -17.27
C PHE A 210 1.65 -4.34 -18.19
N LEU A 211 1.96 -3.12 -17.78
CA LEU A 211 2.68 -2.15 -18.62
C LEU A 211 4.20 -2.33 -18.60
N ASP A 212 4.78 -2.76 -17.47
CA ASP A 212 6.24 -2.88 -17.32
C ASP A 212 6.87 -3.85 -18.34
N PRO A 213 6.27 -5.00 -18.71
CA PRO A 213 6.82 -5.93 -19.71
C PRO A 213 6.66 -5.49 -21.16
N LEU A 214 5.83 -4.46 -21.45
CA LEU A 214 5.48 -4.05 -22.81
C LEU A 214 6.42 -2.96 -23.35
N GLU A 215 6.67 -3.02 -24.66
CA GLU A 215 7.30 -1.94 -25.39
C GLU A 215 6.33 -0.75 -25.56
N GLU A 216 6.83 0.45 -25.88
CA GLU A 216 6.03 1.67 -25.91
C GLU A 216 4.82 1.59 -26.87
N SER A 217 4.98 1.03 -28.06
CA SER A 217 3.89 0.83 -29.02
C SER A 217 2.82 -0.15 -28.52
N GLU A 218 3.26 -1.21 -27.83
CA GLU A 218 2.36 -2.19 -27.20
C GLU A 218 1.60 -1.56 -26.02
N ARG A 219 2.27 -0.72 -25.20
CA ARG A 219 1.64 0.00 -24.10
C ARG A 219 0.52 0.91 -24.59
N GLN A 220 0.77 1.64 -25.67
CA GLN A 220 -0.25 2.51 -26.27
C GLN A 220 -1.46 1.72 -26.76
N ALA A 221 -1.22 0.61 -27.47
CA ALA A 221 -2.29 -0.25 -27.94
C ALA A 221 -3.05 -0.95 -26.78
N PHE A 222 -2.35 -1.37 -25.74
CA PHE A 222 -2.96 -1.99 -24.54
C PHE A 222 -3.86 -1.00 -23.77
N LEU A 223 -3.55 0.28 -23.78
CA LEU A 223 -4.28 1.34 -23.08
C LEU A 223 -5.42 1.96 -23.90
N ALA A 224 -5.55 1.62 -25.20
CA ALA A 224 -6.59 2.14 -26.07
C ALA A 224 -7.93 1.45 -25.88
#